data_063c1abd0d1476d246d32bfcbf69b742
#
_entry.id   063c1abd0d1476d246d32bfcbf69b742
#
_cell.length_a   1.000
_cell.length_b   1.000
_cell.length_c   1.000
_cell.angle_alpha   90.00
_cell.angle_beta   90.00
_cell.angle_gamma   90.00
#
_symmetry.space_group_name_H-M   'P 1'
#
loop_
_entity.id
_entity.type
_entity.pdbx_description
1 polymer ?
#
loop_
_entity_poly.entity_id
_entity_poly.type
_entity_poly.pdbx_seq_one_letter_code
_entity_poly.pdbx_strand_id
1 'polypeptide(L)'
;EGETEVVVSHPISSTEIRYTLDGSLPDSISSPIYKSPIRLTASTSIRARAFASGWIGSSDAIELLIKKGTTPSNYSLASPPNPKYAAKGASSLFDGVKAKANHTTGDWLGFTDSPLDITLSVGTTQPKKVEFSLLLHEGAYIFPPQSVEVWIGFKGKWSKVNVAPQPIPTQIQDPRFGLVAIPLPTSPFDQIRLKVNPIAKLPAWHPGAGAKGWVFVDEI
;
A
#
# COMPACT_ATOMS: atom_id res chain seq x y z
N GLU A 1 -18.01 13.13 5.52
CA GLU A 1 -17.41 12.01 4.82
C GLU A 1 -17.13 12.46 3.39
N GLY A 2 -15.86 12.79 3.06
CA GLY A 2 -15.51 13.40 1.79
C GLY A 2 -15.50 12.38 0.64
N GLU A 3 -16.09 12.76 -0.49
CA GLU A 3 -15.80 12.15 -1.78
C GLU A 3 -14.58 12.85 -2.39
N THR A 4 -13.75 12.12 -3.13
CA THR A 4 -12.66 12.67 -3.92
C THR A 4 -12.95 12.43 -5.38
N GLU A 5 -12.83 13.47 -6.20
CA GLU A 5 -12.92 13.35 -7.66
C GLU A 5 -11.51 13.26 -8.25
N VAL A 6 -11.31 12.27 -9.11
CA VAL A 6 -10.05 12.07 -9.83
C VAL A 6 -10.26 12.41 -11.30
N VAL A 7 -9.49 13.37 -11.78
CA VAL A 7 -9.45 13.76 -13.20
C VAL A 7 -8.21 13.16 -13.83
N VAL A 8 -8.38 12.43 -14.92
CA VAL A 8 -7.30 11.86 -15.72
C VAL A 8 -7.26 12.57 -17.07
N SER A 9 -6.08 13.01 -17.49
CA SER A 9 -5.90 13.70 -18.77
C SER A 9 -4.66 13.20 -19.50
N HIS A 10 -4.66 13.34 -20.82
CA HIS A 10 -3.50 13.11 -21.67
C HIS A 10 -3.30 14.34 -22.60
N PRO A 11 -2.05 14.78 -22.86
CA PRO A 11 -1.80 15.97 -23.69
C PRO A 11 -2.28 15.83 -25.14
N ILE A 12 -2.39 14.59 -25.64
CA ILE A 12 -2.87 14.32 -27.00
C ILE A 12 -4.37 13.94 -26.92
N SER A 13 -5.23 14.84 -27.42
CA SER A 13 -6.68 14.72 -27.31
C SER A 13 -7.31 13.55 -28.07
N SER A 14 -6.61 13.01 -29.08
CA SER A 14 -7.08 11.84 -29.86
C SER A 14 -6.85 10.50 -29.18
N THR A 15 -6.33 10.47 -27.96
CA THR A 15 -6.11 9.23 -27.23
C THR A 15 -7.36 8.79 -26.46
N GLU A 16 -7.59 7.47 -26.43
CA GLU A 16 -8.55 6.85 -25.51
C GLU A 16 -7.85 6.52 -24.21
N ILE A 17 -8.32 7.08 -23.11
CA ILE A 17 -7.80 6.77 -21.78
C ILE A 17 -8.63 5.65 -21.18
N ARG A 18 -7.97 4.60 -20.71
CA ARG A 18 -8.57 3.51 -19.94
C ARG A 18 -7.95 3.44 -18.55
N TYR A 19 -8.70 2.91 -17.58
CA TYR A 19 -8.27 2.87 -16.19
C TYR A 19 -8.72 1.61 -15.47
N THR A 20 -8.07 1.35 -14.33
CA THR A 20 -8.45 0.35 -13.33
C THR A 20 -8.51 1.00 -11.95
N LEU A 21 -9.24 0.40 -11.01
CA LEU A 21 -9.37 0.88 -9.63
C LEU A 21 -8.75 -0.08 -8.60
N ASP A 22 -8.05 -1.09 -9.06
CA ASP A 22 -7.34 -2.10 -8.27
C ASP A 22 -5.82 -2.05 -8.48
N GLY A 23 -5.33 -1.09 -9.28
CA GLY A 23 -3.91 -0.94 -9.62
C GLY A 23 -3.41 -1.89 -10.69
N SER A 24 -4.25 -2.77 -11.24
CA SER A 24 -3.89 -3.62 -12.38
C SER A 24 -3.62 -2.79 -13.63
N LEU A 25 -2.79 -3.30 -14.55
CA LEU A 25 -2.45 -2.60 -15.78
C LEU A 25 -3.67 -2.53 -16.70
N PRO A 26 -4.13 -1.33 -17.12
CA PRO A 26 -5.22 -1.19 -18.07
C PRO A 26 -4.85 -1.79 -19.44
N ASP A 27 -5.76 -2.56 -20.02
CA ASP A 27 -5.67 -3.07 -21.40
C ASP A 27 -6.56 -2.27 -22.36
N SER A 28 -6.30 -2.40 -23.66
CA SER A 28 -6.99 -1.65 -24.71
C SER A 28 -8.39 -2.20 -25.09
N ILE A 29 -8.84 -3.29 -24.46
CA ILE A 29 -10.06 -4.00 -24.86
C ILE A 29 -11.10 -4.00 -23.74
N SER A 30 -10.72 -4.53 -22.56
CA SER A 30 -11.65 -4.84 -21.48
C SER A 30 -11.69 -3.78 -20.39
N SER A 31 -10.62 -2.98 -20.22
CA SER A 31 -10.58 -1.97 -19.16
C SER A 31 -11.56 -0.82 -19.44
N PRO A 32 -12.21 -0.26 -18.41
CA PRO A 32 -13.13 0.86 -18.55
C PRO A 32 -12.51 2.07 -19.25
N ILE A 33 -13.29 2.70 -20.15
CA ILE A 33 -12.89 3.96 -20.80
C ILE A 33 -13.17 5.12 -19.85
N TYR A 34 -12.20 6.02 -19.69
CA TYR A 34 -12.39 7.25 -18.94
C TYR A 34 -13.22 8.26 -19.73
N LYS A 35 -14.39 8.67 -19.21
CA LYS A 35 -15.30 9.62 -19.84
C LYS A 35 -15.60 10.85 -18.99
N SER A 36 -15.42 10.74 -17.67
CA SER A 36 -15.76 11.80 -16.71
C SER A 36 -14.97 11.59 -15.41
N PRO A 37 -14.87 12.60 -14.53
CA PRO A 37 -14.22 12.45 -13.24
C PRO A 37 -14.69 11.23 -12.46
N ILE A 38 -13.75 10.50 -11.89
CA ILE A 38 -14.01 9.27 -11.11
C ILE A 38 -14.23 9.68 -9.66
N ARG A 39 -15.38 9.35 -9.10
CA ARG A 39 -15.69 9.62 -7.69
C ARG A 39 -15.28 8.45 -6.81
N LEU A 40 -14.49 8.76 -5.78
CA LEU A 40 -13.97 7.80 -4.82
C LEU A 40 -14.52 8.09 -3.42
N THR A 41 -14.96 7.04 -2.74
CA THR A 41 -15.45 7.09 -1.35
C THR A 41 -14.56 6.26 -0.41
N ALA A 42 -13.62 5.51 -0.96
CA ALA A 42 -12.69 4.64 -0.24
C ALA A 42 -11.28 4.78 -0.79
N SER A 43 -10.28 4.30 -0.04
CA SER A 43 -8.91 4.20 -0.52
C SER A 43 -8.87 3.30 -1.76
N THR A 44 -8.21 3.78 -2.82
CA THR A 44 -8.27 3.17 -4.15
C THR A 44 -6.95 3.34 -4.87
N SER A 45 -6.43 2.26 -5.45
CA SER A 45 -5.29 2.31 -6.37
C SER A 45 -5.81 2.51 -7.79
N ILE A 46 -5.55 3.69 -8.36
CA ILE A 46 -5.93 4.00 -9.75
C ILE A 46 -4.72 3.82 -10.64
N ARG A 47 -4.90 3.12 -11.75
CA ARG A 47 -3.94 3.07 -12.84
C ARG A 47 -4.62 3.45 -14.13
N ALA A 48 -4.02 4.37 -14.90
CA ALA A 48 -4.58 4.86 -16.15
C ALA A 48 -3.56 4.74 -17.27
N ARG A 49 -4.03 4.43 -18.47
CA ARG A 49 -3.20 4.28 -19.67
C ARG A 49 -3.91 4.88 -20.88
N ALA A 50 -3.13 5.58 -21.72
CA ALA A 50 -3.64 6.14 -22.97
C ALA A 50 -3.35 5.18 -24.15
N PHE A 51 -4.32 5.04 -25.03
CA PHE A 51 -4.24 4.23 -26.25
C PHE A 51 -4.56 5.07 -27.48
N ALA A 52 -3.87 4.82 -28.59
CA ALA A 52 -4.16 5.43 -29.87
C ALA A 52 -3.86 4.45 -31.00
N SER A 53 -4.59 4.54 -32.11
CA SER A 53 -4.36 3.73 -33.28
C SER A 53 -2.95 3.93 -33.83
N GLY A 54 -2.25 2.86 -34.13
CA GLY A 54 -0.87 2.90 -34.64
C GLY A 54 0.20 3.08 -33.59
N TRP A 55 -0.14 3.18 -32.29
CA TRP A 55 0.84 3.26 -31.20
C TRP A 55 1.19 1.87 -30.68
N ILE A 56 2.50 1.64 -30.42
CA ILE A 56 2.99 0.35 -29.92
C ILE A 56 2.89 0.26 -28.39
N GLY A 57 2.77 1.39 -27.72
CA GLY A 57 2.62 1.45 -26.28
C GLY A 57 2.53 2.89 -25.78
N SER A 58 2.14 3.02 -24.52
CA SER A 58 2.11 4.28 -23.81
C SER A 58 2.66 4.05 -22.39
N SER A 59 3.23 5.09 -21.80
CA SER A 59 3.45 5.10 -20.34
C SER A 59 2.09 5.11 -19.64
N ASP A 60 2.04 4.53 -18.46
CA ASP A 60 0.89 4.60 -17.59
C ASP A 60 1.17 5.50 -16.38
N ALA A 61 0.11 6.03 -15.81
CA ALA A 61 0.12 6.71 -14.52
C ALA A 61 -0.51 5.81 -13.47
N ILE A 62 0.11 5.71 -12.31
CA ILE A 62 -0.43 4.97 -11.17
C ILE A 62 -0.41 5.87 -9.94
N GLU A 63 -1.54 5.92 -9.24
CA GLU A 63 -1.70 6.65 -7.99
C GLU A 63 -2.46 5.78 -6.99
N LEU A 64 -2.11 5.91 -5.71
CA LEU A 64 -2.88 5.38 -4.61
C LEU A 64 -3.47 6.55 -3.81
N LEU A 65 -4.77 6.62 -3.78
CA LEU A 65 -5.52 7.58 -2.96
C LEU A 65 -5.98 6.88 -1.69
N ILE A 66 -5.49 7.36 -0.56
CA ILE A 66 -5.86 6.83 0.75
C ILE A 66 -6.88 7.77 1.38
N LYS A 67 -8.01 7.20 1.81
CA LYS A 67 -8.98 7.95 2.59
C LYS A 67 -8.37 8.28 3.95
N LYS A 68 -8.30 9.56 4.28
CA LYS A 68 -7.76 10.01 5.58
C LYS A 68 -8.52 9.34 6.73
N GLY A 69 -7.76 8.62 7.55
CA GLY A 69 -8.23 7.95 8.74
C GLY A 69 -8.07 8.79 10.01
N THR A 70 -8.06 8.12 11.13
CA THR A 70 -7.77 8.71 12.44
C THR A 70 -6.27 8.67 12.69
N THR A 71 -5.66 9.82 12.94
CA THR A 71 -4.26 9.87 13.37
C THR A 71 -4.15 9.34 14.81
N PRO A 72 -3.26 8.40 15.10
CA PRO A 72 -3.04 7.91 16.45
C PRO A 72 -2.52 9.05 17.37
N SER A 73 -2.95 9.05 18.63
CA SER A 73 -2.47 10.04 19.61
C SER A 73 -1.01 9.85 19.98
N ASN A 74 -0.50 8.63 19.86
CA ASN A 74 0.90 8.26 20.03
C ASN A 74 1.22 6.98 19.25
N TYR A 75 2.49 6.80 18.87
CA TYR A 75 2.97 5.58 18.22
C TYR A 75 4.43 5.29 18.59
N SER A 76 4.79 4.01 18.52
CA SER A 76 6.17 3.56 18.75
C SER A 76 6.53 2.39 17.85
N LEU A 77 7.71 2.48 17.20
CA LEU A 77 8.31 1.37 16.46
C LEU A 77 9.16 0.52 17.40
N ALA A 78 9.00 -0.80 17.35
CA ALA A 78 9.86 -1.74 18.08
C ALA A 78 11.26 -1.85 17.48
N SER A 79 11.38 -1.63 16.15
CA SER A 79 12.66 -1.63 15.43
C SER A 79 12.65 -0.52 14.37
N PRO A 80 13.76 0.17 14.14
CA PRO A 80 13.85 1.18 13.09
C PRO A 80 13.77 0.54 11.70
N PRO A 81 13.33 1.28 10.68
CA PRO A 81 13.49 0.87 9.30
C PRO A 81 14.96 0.78 8.91
N ASN A 82 15.23 0.16 7.78
CA ASN A 82 16.60 0.13 7.24
C ASN A 82 17.10 1.56 6.98
N PRO A 83 18.32 1.95 7.40
CA PRO A 83 18.81 3.33 7.27
C PRO A 83 18.79 3.87 5.84
N LYS A 84 18.92 3.00 4.83
CA LYS A 84 18.82 3.38 3.41
C LYS A 84 17.40 3.80 3.00
N TYR A 85 16.40 3.30 3.69
CA TYR A 85 14.98 3.49 3.38
C TYR A 85 14.23 3.88 4.66
N ALA A 86 14.59 5.01 5.21
CA ALA A 86 14.06 5.49 6.49
C ALA A 86 13.12 6.69 6.36
N ALA A 87 12.91 7.21 5.14
CA ALA A 87 12.09 8.41 4.89
C ALA A 87 12.35 9.51 5.95
N LYS A 88 11.30 9.96 6.64
CA LYS A 88 11.38 10.86 7.81
C LYS A 88 11.21 10.10 9.16
N GLY A 89 11.47 8.79 9.16
CA GLY A 89 11.20 7.92 10.29
C GLY A 89 9.72 7.56 10.43
N ALA A 90 9.30 7.13 11.62
CA ALA A 90 7.93 6.66 11.86
C ALA A 90 6.82 7.71 11.56
N SER A 91 7.15 9.00 11.58
CA SER A 91 6.19 10.06 11.25
C SER A 91 5.69 10.00 9.80
N SER A 92 6.48 9.43 8.87
CA SER A 92 6.05 9.25 7.48
C SER A 92 4.87 8.30 7.33
N LEU A 93 4.57 7.48 8.35
CA LEU A 93 3.41 6.58 8.33
C LEU A 93 2.07 7.29 8.59
N PHE A 94 2.10 8.60 8.92
CA PHE A 94 0.92 9.36 9.34
C PHE A 94 0.93 10.81 8.84
N ASP A 95 1.82 11.17 7.91
CA ASP A 95 1.97 12.56 7.46
C ASP A 95 0.99 12.95 6.33
N GLY A 96 0.25 11.97 5.80
CA GLY A 96 -0.71 12.16 4.73
C GLY A 96 -0.07 12.44 3.37
N VAL A 97 1.24 12.16 3.23
CA VAL A 97 2.00 12.34 1.99
C VAL A 97 2.25 11.00 1.34
N LYS A 98 1.53 10.69 0.28
CA LYS A 98 1.66 9.42 -0.43
C LYS A 98 2.95 9.37 -1.24
N ALA A 99 3.78 8.36 -0.97
CA ALA A 99 4.98 8.07 -1.75
C ALA A 99 4.62 7.64 -3.19
N LYS A 100 5.52 7.88 -4.14
CA LYS A 100 5.38 7.41 -5.53
C LYS A 100 5.68 5.92 -5.64
N ALA A 101 5.19 5.26 -6.70
CA ALA A 101 5.47 3.85 -6.98
C ALA A 101 6.95 3.61 -7.40
N ASN A 102 7.87 4.16 -6.64
CA ASN A 102 9.31 4.08 -6.86
C ASN A 102 10.06 4.10 -5.51
N HIS A 103 10.79 3.02 -5.20
CA HIS A 103 11.52 2.88 -3.94
C HIS A 103 12.75 3.79 -3.81
N THR A 104 13.18 4.45 -4.89
CA THR A 104 14.37 5.31 -4.89
C THR A 104 14.08 6.77 -4.55
N THR A 105 12.81 7.16 -4.36
CA THR A 105 12.43 8.57 -4.07
C THR A 105 12.77 9.01 -2.66
N GLY A 106 13.05 8.08 -1.75
CA GLY A 106 13.35 8.39 -0.34
C GLY A 106 12.12 8.56 0.54
N ASP A 107 10.91 8.29 0.04
CA ASP A 107 9.65 8.52 0.75
C ASP A 107 9.13 7.27 1.48
N TRP A 108 9.77 6.12 1.28
CA TRP A 108 9.35 4.83 1.81
C TRP A 108 10.11 4.43 3.07
N LEU A 109 9.42 3.76 3.99
CA LEU A 109 10.03 3.00 5.07
C LEU A 109 10.23 1.55 4.62
N GLY A 110 11.49 1.10 4.54
CA GLY A 110 11.86 -0.24 4.10
C GLY A 110 12.32 -1.14 5.24
N PHE A 111 11.81 -2.37 5.26
CA PHE A 111 12.13 -3.41 6.23
C PHE A 111 12.50 -4.71 5.54
N THR A 112 13.57 -5.38 6.00
CA THR A 112 14.03 -6.68 5.47
C THR A 112 14.51 -7.63 6.57
N ASP A 113 15.42 -7.19 7.45
CA ASP A 113 15.96 -8.01 8.54
C ASP A 113 15.08 -8.01 9.79
N SER A 114 14.27 -6.97 9.94
CA SER A 114 13.26 -6.84 10.98
C SER A 114 11.91 -6.50 10.35
N PRO A 115 10.78 -6.84 10.99
CA PRO A 115 9.47 -6.41 10.53
C PRO A 115 9.23 -4.92 10.83
N LEU A 116 8.29 -4.31 10.09
CA LEU A 116 7.56 -3.18 10.66
C LEU A 116 6.78 -3.72 11.87
N ASP A 117 7.06 -3.24 13.05
CA ASP A 117 6.35 -3.60 14.29
C ASP A 117 6.05 -2.32 15.04
N ILE A 118 4.80 -1.85 14.94
CA ILE A 118 4.37 -0.57 15.47
C ILE A 118 3.19 -0.73 16.41
N THR A 119 3.24 -0.02 17.53
CA THR A 119 2.12 0.11 18.46
C THR A 119 1.54 1.52 18.35
N LEU A 120 0.22 1.59 18.15
CA LEU A 120 -0.56 2.81 17.98
C LEU A 120 -1.47 3.00 19.18
N SER A 121 -1.50 4.20 19.77
CA SER A 121 -2.48 4.59 20.76
C SER A 121 -3.64 5.32 20.08
N VAL A 122 -4.84 4.77 20.16
CA VAL A 122 -6.04 5.34 19.52
C VAL A 122 -7.00 6.02 20.51
N GLY A 123 -6.67 5.96 21.79
CA GLY A 123 -7.46 6.59 22.86
C GLY A 123 -8.90 6.08 22.88
N THR A 124 -9.86 7.01 22.90
CA THR A 124 -11.30 6.69 22.89
C THR A 124 -11.86 6.47 21.49
N THR A 125 -11.06 6.73 20.45
CA THR A 125 -11.46 6.48 19.06
C THR A 125 -11.54 4.98 18.81
N GLN A 126 -12.61 4.56 18.14
CA GLN A 126 -12.81 3.14 17.77
C GLN A 126 -12.74 3.00 16.25
N PRO A 127 -11.53 2.94 15.64
CA PRO A 127 -11.40 2.74 14.22
C PRO A 127 -11.96 1.37 13.81
N LYS A 128 -12.65 1.33 12.66
CA LYS A 128 -13.29 0.09 12.16
C LYS A 128 -12.32 -0.81 11.41
N LYS A 129 -11.18 -0.30 10.98
CA LYS A 129 -10.12 -1.02 10.26
C LYS A 129 -8.76 -0.38 10.51
N VAL A 130 -7.70 -1.16 10.36
CA VAL A 130 -6.35 -0.69 10.05
C VAL A 130 -6.13 -0.86 8.56
N GLU A 131 -5.62 0.19 7.91
CA GLU A 131 -5.30 0.17 6.50
C GLU A 131 -3.90 0.70 6.30
N PHE A 132 -3.09 0.04 5.46
CA PHE A 132 -1.76 0.52 5.15
C PHE A 132 -1.39 0.24 3.70
N SER A 133 -0.56 1.11 3.15
CA SER A 133 -0.11 1.02 1.78
C SER A 133 1.26 0.36 1.67
N LEU A 134 1.46 -0.36 0.58
CA LEU A 134 2.68 -1.06 0.22
C LEU A 134 3.18 -0.60 -1.14
N LEU A 135 4.50 -0.58 -1.33
CA LEU A 135 5.09 -0.69 -2.65
C LEU A 135 5.28 -2.17 -2.99
N LEU A 136 4.93 -2.56 -4.20
CA LEU A 136 5.19 -3.87 -4.78
C LEU A 136 6.06 -3.69 -6.01
N HIS A 137 7.23 -4.31 -6.03
CA HIS A 137 8.20 -4.25 -7.13
C HIS A 137 9.11 -5.48 -7.07
N GLU A 138 8.63 -6.61 -7.57
CA GLU A 138 9.30 -7.90 -7.45
C GLU A 138 10.72 -7.85 -8.02
N GLY A 139 10.93 -7.16 -9.15
CA GLY A 139 12.27 -6.98 -9.74
C GLY A 139 13.28 -6.29 -8.82
N ALA A 140 12.82 -5.51 -7.85
CA ALA A 140 13.64 -4.88 -6.80
C ALA A 140 13.56 -5.62 -5.45
N TYR A 141 13.09 -6.88 -5.43
CA TYR A 141 12.97 -7.71 -4.23
C TYR A 141 11.90 -7.21 -3.23
N ILE A 142 11.01 -6.30 -3.64
CA ILE A 142 9.96 -5.72 -2.81
C ILE A 142 8.66 -6.50 -3.06
N PHE A 143 8.23 -7.25 -2.04
CA PHE A 143 7.14 -8.21 -2.11
C PHE A 143 6.01 -7.85 -1.14
N PRO A 144 4.80 -8.41 -1.35
CA PRO A 144 3.81 -8.46 -0.29
C PRO A 144 4.40 -9.08 0.98
N PRO A 145 3.95 -8.68 2.16
CA PRO A 145 4.44 -9.27 3.40
C PRO A 145 4.14 -10.77 3.45
N GLN A 146 5.08 -11.54 4.01
CA GLN A 146 4.89 -12.97 4.28
C GLN A 146 3.73 -13.19 5.23
N SER A 147 3.59 -12.31 6.22
CA SER A 147 2.45 -12.31 7.13
C SER A 147 2.21 -10.92 7.71
N VAL A 148 0.98 -10.64 8.03
CA VAL A 148 0.54 -9.46 8.78
C VAL A 148 -0.11 -9.94 10.06
N GLU A 149 0.26 -9.34 11.17
CA GLU A 149 -0.30 -9.66 12.47
C GLU A 149 -0.83 -8.37 13.10
N VAL A 150 -2.03 -8.44 13.63
CA VAL A 150 -2.69 -7.32 14.32
C VAL A 150 -3.15 -7.77 15.68
N TRP A 151 -2.92 -6.95 16.68
CA TRP A 151 -3.47 -7.12 18.02
C TRP A 151 -4.18 -5.84 18.45
N ILE A 152 -5.27 -5.99 19.17
CA ILE A 152 -5.93 -4.90 19.90
C ILE A 152 -5.61 -5.03 21.39
N GLY A 153 -5.28 -3.91 22.01
CA GLY A 153 -5.00 -3.80 23.45
C GLY A 153 -6.10 -3.03 24.17
N PHE A 154 -6.52 -3.53 25.33
CA PHE A 154 -7.43 -2.83 26.23
C PHE A 154 -7.08 -3.13 27.67
N LYS A 155 -6.84 -2.07 28.47
CA LYS A 155 -6.49 -2.21 29.89
C LYS A 155 -5.35 -3.21 30.13
N GLY A 156 -4.30 -3.16 29.30
CA GLY A 156 -3.11 -4.01 29.39
C GLY A 156 -3.28 -5.47 28.89
N LYS A 157 -4.46 -5.85 28.39
CA LYS A 157 -4.69 -7.17 27.78
C LYS A 157 -4.70 -7.06 26.27
N TRP A 158 -4.03 -7.99 25.60
CA TRP A 158 -3.94 -8.05 24.14
C TRP A 158 -4.72 -9.22 23.57
N SER A 159 -5.43 -8.99 22.49
CA SER A 159 -6.16 -10.00 21.72
C SER A 159 -5.75 -9.94 20.26
N LYS A 160 -5.45 -11.09 19.66
CA LYS A 160 -5.05 -11.17 18.24
C LYS A 160 -6.26 -11.06 17.34
N VAL A 161 -6.13 -10.26 16.26
CA VAL A 161 -7.12 -10.15 15.19
C VAL A 161 -6.76 -11.16 14.11
N ASN A 162 -7.75 -11.84 13.54
CA ASN A 162 -7.51 -12.75 12.43
C ASN A 162 -7.25 -11.95 11.14
N VAL A 163 -6.13 -12.23 10.49
CA VAL A 163 -5.71 -11.56 9.25
C VAL A 163 -5.52 -12.60 8.16
N ALA A 164 -6.14 -12.39 7.00
CA ALA A 164 -5.94 -13.25 5.84
C ALA A 164 -4.51 -13.13 5.29
N PRO A 165 -3.91 -14.23 4.80
CA PRO A 165 -2.61 -14.18 4.13
C PRO A 165 -2.66 -13.27 2.90
N GLN A 166 -1.55 -12.58 2.61
CA GLN A 166 -1.40 -11.82 1.39
C GLN A 166 -0.96 -12.75 0.24
N PRO A 167 -1.54 -12.63 -0.96
CA PRO A 167 -1.13 -13.46 -2.09
C PRO A 167 0.30 -13.11 -2.53
N ILE A 168 1.12 -14.12 -2.72
CA ILE A 168 2.48 -13.96 -3.27
C ILE A 168 2.41 -13.95 -4.79
N PRO A 169 2.98 -12.95 -5.47
CA PRO A 169 3.04 -12.88 -6.92
C PRO A 169 3.76 -14.08 -7.53
N THR A 170 3.38 -14.47 -8.76
CA THR A 170 3.96 -15.59 -9.51
C THR A 170 4.89 -15.13 -10.63
N GLN A 171 5.05 -13.84 -10.84
CA GLN A 171 5.91 -13.23 -11.85
C GLN A 171 6.31 -11.80 -11.45
N ILE A 172 7.34 -11.28 -12.09
CA ILE A 172 7.72 -9.87 -11.98
C ILE A 172 6.67 -9.02 -12.69
N GLN A 173 6.27 -7.92 -12.03
CA GLN A 173 5.38 -6.92 -12.57
C GLN A 173 6.00 -5.53 -12.42
N ASP A 174 5.44 -4.55 -13.13
CA ASP A 174 5.82 -3.15 -12.95
C ASP A 174 5.57 -2.68 -11.51
N PRO A 175 6.34 -1.70 -11.03
CA PRO A 175 6.11 -1.10 -9.72
C PRO A 175 4.66 -0.67 -9.56
N ARG A 176 4.05 -1.04 -8.45
CA ARG A 176 2.64 -0.74 -8.16
C ARG A 176 2.39 -0.61 -6.67
N PHE A 177 1.24 -0.06 -6.33
CA PHE A 177 0.79 0.01 -4.95
C PHE A 177 0.04 -1.27 -4.55
N GLY A 178 0.26 -1.70 -3.32
CA GLY A 178 -0.62 -2.62 -2.60
C GLY A 178 -1.36 -1.87 -1.49
N LEU A 179 -2.57 -2.31 -1.18
CA LEU A 179 -3.37 -1.79 -0.07
C LEU A 179 -3.85 -2.96 0.75
N VAL A 180 -3.54 -2.94 2.03
CA VAL A 180 -3.99 -3.97 2.98
C VAL A 180 -4.94 -3.33 3.96
N ALA A 181 -6.18 -3.83 4.01
CA ALA A 181 -7.22 -3.36 4.93
C ALA A 181 -7.65 -4.51 5.84
N ILE A 182 -7.56 -4.30 7.15
CA ILE A 182 -7.84 -5.31 8.16
C ILE A 182 -8.98 -4.80 9.04
N PRO A 183 -10.18 -5.40 8.97
CA PRO A 183 -11.28 -5.06 9.85
C PRO A 183 -10.91 -5.25 11.32
N LEU A 184 -11.31 -4.32 12.16
CA LEU A 184 -11.13 -4.39 13.60
C LEU A 184 -12.45 -4.79 14.28
N PRO A 185 -12.39 -5.47 15.43
CA PRO A 185 -13.58 -5.84 16.17
C PRO A 185 -14.27 -4.61 16.80
N THR A 186 -15.55 -4.76 17.10
CA THR A 186 -16.36 -3.72 17.75
C THR A 186 -16.17 -3.66 19.26
N SER A 187 -15.48 -4.61 19.87
CA SER A 187 -15.12 -4.59 21.28
C SER A 187 -14.20 -3.40 21.60
N PRO A 188 -14.30 -2.75 22.75
CA PRO A 188 -13.45 -1.62 23.10
C PRO A 188 -11.96 -1.97 23.09
N PHE A 189 -11.13 -1.05 22.56
CA PHE A 189 -9.67 -1.09 22.60
C PHE A 189 -9.13 0.35 22.61
N ASP A 190 -7.93 0.55 23.15
CA ASP A 190 -7.24 1.83 23.21
C ASP A 190 -5.87 1.78 22.49
N GLN A 191 -5.44 0.58 22.13
CA GLN A 191 -4.19 0.35 21.42
C GLN A 191 -4.36 -0.65 20.25
N ILE A 192 -3.55 -0.47 19.22
CA ILE A 192 -3.42 -1.40 18.11
C ILE A 192 -1.92 -1.67 17.92
N ARG A 193 -1.52 -2.95 17.82
CA ARG A 193 -0.18 -3.33 17.38
C ARG A 193 -0.29 -3.97 16.02
N LEU A 194 0.46 -3.42 15.07
CA LEU A 194 0.57 -3.93 13.71
C LEU A 194 2.00 -4.43 13.47
N LYS A 195 2.12 -5.69 13.03
CA LYS A 195 3.39 -6.26 12.63
C LYS A 195 3.32 -6.77 11.20
N VAL A 196 4.20 -6.26 10.34
CA VAL A 196 4.26 -6.61 8.91
C VAL A 196 5.59 -7.28 8.66
N ASN A 197 5.56 -8.59 8.43
CA ASN A 197 6.76 -9.41 8.28
C ASN A 197 7.18 -9.47 6.81
N PRO A 198 8.42 -9.09 6.46
CA PRO A 198 8.93 -9.26 5.10
C PRO A 198 9.06 -10.75 4.75
N ILE A 199 9.03 -11.07 3.47
CA ILE A 199 9.25 -12.44 2.99
C ILE A 199 10.69 -12.87 3.30
N ALA A 200 10.84 -13.96 4.03
CA ALA A 200 12.14 -14.45 4.47
C ALA A 200 12.98 -15.03 3.33
N LYS A 201 12.31 -15.64 2.33
CA LYS A 201 12.96 -16.22 1.14
C LYS A 201 12.09 -15.96 -0.07
N LEU A 202 12.67 -15.34 -1.09
CA LEU A 202 12.02 -15.13 -2.37
C LEU A 202 11.66 -16.48 -3.02
N PRO A 203 10.51 -16.54 -3.73
CA PRO A 203 10.01 -17.77 -4.33
C PRO A 203 10.94 -18.31 -5.42
N ALA A 204 10.84 -19.62 -5.71
CA ALA A 204 11.72 -20.33 -6.64
C ALA A 204 11.72 -19.77 -8.08
N TRP A 205 10.62 -19.15 -8.50
CA TRP A 205 10.50 -18.55 -9.84
C TRP A 205 11.29 -17.22 -9.99
N HIS A 206 11.64 -16.56 -8.86
CA HIS A 206 12.32 -15.27 -8.90
C HIS A 206 13.81 -15.43 -9.19
N PRO A 207 14.45 -14.55 -10.00
CA PRO A 207 15.90 -14.61 -10.27
C PRO A 207 16.79 -14.60 -9.02
N GLY A 208 16.33 -13.94 -7.94
CA GLY A 208 16.98 -13.94 -6.63
C GLY A 208 16.41 -14.97 -5.66
N ALA A 209 15.92 -16.13 -6.13
CA ALA A 209 15.32 -17.17 -5.29
C ALA A 209 16.15 -17.50 -4.05
N GLY A 210 15.47 -17.58 -2.90
CA GLY A 210 16.11 -17.85 -1.61
C GLY A 210 16.72 -16.63 -0.90
N ALA A 211 16.89 -15.50 -1.57
CA ALA A 211 17.29 -14.24 -0.93
C ALA A 211 16.15 -13.67 -0.06
N LYS A 212 16.49 -12.78 0.86
CA LYS A 212 15.50 -12.03 1.65
C LYS A 212 14.78 -11.01 0.76
N GLY A 213 13.48 -10.84 0.97
CA GLY A 213 12.72 -9.77 0.37
C GLY A 213 12.57 -8.56 1.28
N TRP A 214 11.95 -7.54 0.74
CA TRP A 214 11.65 -6.28 1.41
C TRP A 214 10.16 -6.08 1.53
N VAL A 215 9.76 -5.37 2.59
CA VAL A 215 8.47 -4.70 2.72
C VAL A 215 8.71 -3.21 2.77
N PHE A 216 7.97 -2.47 1.97
CA PHE A 216 8.00 -1.01 1.91
C PHE A 216 6.61 -0.46 2.25
N VAL A 217 6.56 0.41 3.25
CA VAL A 217 5.32 1.02 3.76
C VAL A 217 5.52 2.54 3.84
N ASP A 218 4.46 3.32 3.58
CA ASP A 218 4.51 4.78 3.71
C ASP A 218 3.35 5.37 4.50
N GLU A 219 2.18 4.75 4.52
CA GLU A 219 0.99 5.25 5.23
C GLU A 219 0.23 4.13 5.93
N ILE A 220 -0.26 4.43 7.14
CA ILE A 220 -1.12 3.56 7.97
C ILE A 220 -2.40 4.30 8.36
#